data_c87347535add651f50de494eeef70398
#
_entry.id   c87347535add651f50de494eeef70398
#
_cell.length_a   1.000
_cell.length_b   1.000
_cell.length_c   1.000
_cell.angle_alpha   90.00
_cell.angle_beta   90.00
_cell.angle_gamma   90.00
#
_symmetry.space_group_name_H-M   'P 1'
#
loop_
_entity.id
_entity.type
_entity.pdbx_description
1 polymer ?
#
loop_
_entity_poly.entity_id
_entity_poly.type
_entity_poly.pdbx_seq_one_letter_code
_entity_poly.pdbx_strand_id
1 'polypeptide(L)'
;MSKNYYITTPIYYPSGKPHMGHAYSSIVADIFARFKRLENYNVLFLTGTDEHGQKIQKEAKKNNKNYKEFCDELSETFRSLTKILNLSNDDFIRTTEKRHHKSVIEIWNRLVSSGDIYLDKYSGWYSVSDEAFYDEDEIEDNKGRKISKSSGSFVEWVEEESYFFKL
;
A
#
# COMPACT_ATOMS: atom_id res chain seq x y z
N MET A 1 19.05 30.21 1.27
CA MET A 1 18.54 29.05 0.49
C MET A 1 17.26 28.58 1.16
N SER A 2 16.16 28.38 0.41
CA SER A 2 14.93 27.82 0.94
C SER A 2 15.20 26.35 1.36
N LYS A 3 14.74 25.98 2.54
CA LYS A 3 14.83 24.59 3.02
C LYS A 3 13.71 23.79 2.36
N ASN A 4 13.99 22.56 1.93
CA ASN A 4 12.98 21.66 1.39
C ASN A 4 12.37 20.80 2.49
N TYR A 5 11.08 20.52 2.38
CA TYR A 5 10.34 19.61 3.27
C TYR A 5 9.42 18.73 2.46
N TYR A 6 9.57 17.42 2.63
CA TYR A 6 8.74 16.43 1.98
C TYR A 6 7.92 15.68 3.02
N ILE A 7 6.61 15.59 2.79
CA ILE A 7 5.68 14.86 3.66
C ILE A 7 4.70 14.05 2.84
N THR A 8 4.42 12.84 3.32
CA THR A 8 3.41 11.95 2.71
C THR A 8 2.43 11.48 3.76
N THR A 9 1.21 11.15 3.32
CA THR A 9 0.37 10.20 4.05
C THR A 9 0.77 8.77 3.68
N PRO A 10 0.34 7.74 4.42
CA PRO A 10 0.20 6.42 3.83
C PRO A 10 -0.67 6.51 2.57
N ILE A 11 -0.31 5.79 1.51
CA ILE A 11 -1.20 5.66 0.36
C ILE A 11 -2.36 4.73 0.74
N TYR A 12 -3.59 5.15 0.40
CA TYR A 12 -4.79 4.48 0.88
C TYR A 12 -5.19 3.30 0.01
N TYR A 13 -5.51 2.19 0.66
CA TYR A 13 -5.94 0.97 -0.01
C TYR A 13 -7.42 1.09 -0.44
N PRO A 14 -7.73 1.21 -1.74
CA PRO A 14 -9.09 1.48 -2.20
C PRO A 14 -9.93 0.19 -2.27
N SER A 15 -10.05 -0.53 -1.16
CA SER A 15 -10.96 -1.67 -1.02
C SER A 15 -12.37 -1.26 -0.61
N GLY A 16 -12.58 0.00 -0.26
CA GLY A 16 -13.85 0.60 0.14
C GLY A 16 -13.77 2.13 0.14
N LYS A 17 -14.87 2.77 0.55
CA LYS A 17 -14.94 4.23 0.66
C LYS A 17 -14.05 4.77 1.77
N PRO A 18 -13.56 6.02 1.68
CA PRO A 18 -12.83 6.66 2.77
C PRO A 18 -13.62 6.66 4.10
N HIS A 19 -12.89 6.58 5.19
CA HIS A 19 -13.43 6.67 6.55
C HIS A 19 -12.59 7.60 7.43
N MET A 20 -12.99 7.77 8.71
CA MET A 20 -12.35 8.72 9.64
C MET A 20 -10.84 8.49 9.82
N GLY A 21 -10.37 7.24 9.75
CA GLY A 21 -8.93 6.95 9.83
C GLY A 21 -8.13 7.59 8.69
N HIS A 22 -8.67 7.56 7.46
CA HIS A 22 -8.06 8.22 6.31
C HIS A 22 -8.08 9.74 6.47
N ALA A 23 -9.20 10.31 6.93
CA ALA A 23 -9.31 11.73 7.21
C ALA A 23 -8.31 12.19 8.28
N TYR A 24 -8.15 11.42 9.35
CA TYR A 24 -7.22 11.72 10.44
C TYR A 24 -5.77 11.84 9.95
N SER A 25 -5.24 10.82 9.28
CA SER A 25 -3.86 10.84 8.77
C SER A 25 -3.63 11.95 7.74
N SER A 26 -4.64 12.22 6.89
CA SER A 26 -4.58 13.32 5.92
C SER A 26 -4.51 14.68 6.58
N ILE A 27 -5.36 14.94 7.59
CA ILE A 27 -5.40 16.22 8.32
C ILE A 27 -4.11 16.44 9.08
N VAL A 28 -3.58 15.41 9.75
CA VAL A 28 -2.31 15.52 10.49
C VAL A 28 -1.17 15.90 9.54
N ALA A 29 -1.05 15.23 8.40
CA ALA A 29 -0.03 15.57 7.41
C ALA A 29 -0.21 16.98 6.86
N ASP A 30 -1.45 17.41 6.61
CA ASP A 30 -1.77 18.76 6.12
C ASP A 30 -1.39 19.86 7.11
N ILE A 31 -1.61 19.63 8.42
CA ILE A 31 -1.19 20.57 9.47
C ILE A 31 0.33 20.77 9.42
N PHE A 32 1.11 19.70 9.32
CA PHE A 32 2.57 19.81 9.21
C PHE A 32 2.99 20.50 7.91
N ALA A 33 2.37 20.16 6.79
CA ALA A 33 2.66 20.80 5.51
C ALA A 33 2.41 22.32 5.55
N ARG A 34 1.26 22.75 6.08
CA ARG A 34 0.91 24.17 6.24
C ARG A 34 1.85 24.86 7.22
N PHE A 35 2.16 24.24 8.35
CA PHE A 35 3.10 24.80 9.32
C PHE A 35 4.47 25.04 8.70
N LYS A 36 5.00 24.06 7.95
CA LYS A 36 6.29 24.21 7.27
C LYS A 36 6.28 25.29 6.17
N ARG A 37 5.17 25.46 5.47
CA ARG A 37 5.02 26.59 4.53
C ARG A 37 5.05 27.94 5.24
N LEU A 38 4.45 28.07 6.43
CA LEU A 38 4.54 29.29 7.25
C LEU A 38 5.95 29.57 7.73
N GLU A 39 6.77 28.53 7.93
CA GLU A 39 8.20 28.65 8.24
C GLU A 39 9.07 28.91 6.99
N ASN A 40 8.49 29.21 5.83
CA ASN A 40 9.16 29.45 4.54
C ASN A 40 9.94 28.24 3.98
N TYR A 41 9.52 27.02 4.30
CA TYR A 41 10.02 25.84 3.60
C TYR A 41 9.34 25.68 2.22
N ASN A 42 10.12 25.18 1.27
CA ASN A 42 9.56 24.65 0.02
C ASN A 42 8.99 23.25 0.31
N VAL A 43 7.68 23.13 0.39
CA VAL A 43 7.00 21.90 0.83
C VAL A 43 6.46 21.13 -0.37
N LEU A 44 6.71 19.84 -0.42
CA LEU A 44 5.99 18.89 -1.28
C LEU A 44 5.17 17.95 -0.38
N PHE A 45 3.86 18.04 -0.46
CA PHE A 45 2.93 17.15 0.24
C PHE A 45 2.25 16.21 -0.74
N LEU A 46 2.53 14.91 -0.60
CA LEU A 46 2.01 13.85 -1.45
C LEU A 46 1.04 12.95 -0.68
N THR A 47 -0.07 12.60 -1.31
CA THR A 47 -1.00 11.56 -0.88
C THR A 47 -1.40 10.71 -2.08
N GLY A 48 -2.20 9.65 -1.90
CA GLY A 48 -2.61 8.84 -3.02
C GLY A 48 -3.29 7.53 -2.64
N THR A 49 -3.40 6.62 -3.61
CA THR A 49 -4.01 5.30 -3.45
C THR A 49 -3.06 4.18 -3.85
N ASP A 50 -3.05 3.11 -3.03
CA ASP A 50 -2.39 1.85 -3.32
C ASP A 50 -3.38 0.89 -3.96
N GLU A 51 -3.21 0.66 -5.27
CA GLU A 51 -4.22 0.04 -6.11
C GLU A 51 -3.88 -1.40 -6.51
N HIS A 52 -2.93 -2.06 -5.89
CA HIS A 52 -2.56 -3.43 -6.20
C HIS A 52 -3.01 -4.41 -5.09
N GLY A 53 -3.12 -5.69 -5.45
CA GLY A 53 -3.36 -6.77 -4.51
C GLY A 53 -4.66 -7.55 -4.72
N GLN A 54 -4.67 -8.78 -4.21
CA GLN A 54 -5.77 -9.73 -4.38
C GLN A 54 -7.09 -9.26 -3.72
N LYS A 55 -6.99 -8.50 -2.63
CA LYS A 55 -8.16 -7.99 -1.90
C LYS A 55 -8.99 -7.06 -2.77
N ILE A 56 -8.35 -6.12 -3.47
CA ILE A 56 -9.04 -5.21 -4.39
C ILE A 56 -9.67 -6.00 -5.56
N GLN A 57 -8.95 -7.00 -6.09
CA GLN A 57 -9.49 -7.86 -7.15
C GLN A 57 -10.74 -8.62 -6.70
N LYS A 58 -10.73 -9.15 -5.47
CA LYS A 58 -11.90 -9.83 -4.89
C LYS A 58 -13.08 -8.88 -4.71
N GLU A 59 -12.84 -7.66 -4.21
CA GLU A 59 -13.89 -6.65 -4.04
C GLU A 59 -14.45 -6.16 -5.39
N ALA A 60 -13.61 -5.96 -6.39
CA ALA A 60 -14.06 -5.63 -7.75
C ALA A 60 -15.00 -6.72 -8.31
N LYS A 61 -14.62 -7.99 -8.18
CA LYS A 61 -15.47 -9.13 -8.60
C LYS A 61 -16.79 -9.19 -7.87
N LYS A 62 -16.82 -8.97 -6.56
CA LYS A 62 -18.07 -8.90 -5.76
C LYS A 62 -19.00 -7.80 -6.23
N ASN A 63 -18.45 -6.70 -6.74
CA ASN A 63 -19.20 -5.57 -7.28
C ASN A 63 -19.50 -5.68 -8.78
N ASN A 64 -19.21 -6.82 -9.42
CA ASN A 64 -19.39 -7.07 -10.86
C ASN A 64 -18.67 -6.01 -11.72
N LYS A 65 -17.50 -5.54 -11.29
CA LYS A 65 -16.67 -4.56 -11.99
C LYS A 65 -15.35 -5.16 -12.41
N ASN A 66 -14.79 -4.66 -13.51
CA ASN A 66 -13.40 -4.94 -13.78
C ASN A 66 -12.50 -4.18 -12.77
N TYR A 67 -11.30 -4.69 -12.60
CA TYR A 67 -10.35 -4.17 -11.63
C TYR A 67 -10.03 -2.68 -11.81
N LYS A 68 -9.77 -2.28 -13.05
CA LYS A 68 -9.41 -0.89 -13.35
C LYS A 68 -10.55 0.07 -13.07
N GLU A 69 -11.75 -0.26 -13.51
CA GLU A 69 -12.94 0.55 -13.28
C GLU A 69 -13.25 0.71 -11.79
N PHE A 70 -13.11 -0.37 -11.02
CA PHE A 70 -13.28 -0.33 -9.58
C PHE A 70 -12.26 0.58 -8.89
N CYS A 71 -10.97 0.48 -9.27
CA CYS A 71 -9.93 1.35 -8.77
C CYS A 71 -10.15 2.81 -9.17
N ASP A 72 -10.57 3.08 -10.41
CA ASP A 72 -10.82 4.43 -10.90
C ASP A 72 -11.92 5.12 -10.08
N GLU A 73 -13.02 4.43 -9.82
CA GLU A 73 -14.13 4.96 -9.02
C GLU A 73 -13.72 5.21 -7.56
N LEU A 74 -13.10 4.22 -6.92
CA LEU A 74 -12.74 4.38 -5.51
C LEU A 74 -11.63 5.42 -5.31
N SER A 75 -10.63 5.45 -6.18
CA SER A 75 -9.58 6.47 -6.13
C SER A 75 -10.15 7.89 -6.22
N GLU A 76 -11.20 8.10 -7.04
CA GLU A 76 -11.86 9.41 -7.12
C GLU A 76 -12.59 9.77 -5.81
N THR A 77 -13.09 8.80 -5.05
CA THR A 77 -13.65 9.10 -3.71
C THR A 77 -12.58 9.61 -2.73
N PHE A 78 -11.36 9.04 -2.78
CA PHE A 78 -10.23 9.52 -1.99
C PHE A 78 -9.73 10.89 -2.47
N ARG A 79 -9.69 11.11 -3.78
CA ARG A 79 -9.38 12.44 -4.35
C ARG A 79 -10.42 13.50 -3.95
N SER A 80 -11.69 13.13 -3.90
CA SER A 80 -12.76 13.98 -3.42
C SER A 80 -12.62 14.31 -1.92
N LEU A 81 -12.16 13.36 -1.11
CA LEU A 81 -11.89 13.59 0.30
C LEU A 81 -10.86 14.72 0.49
N THR A 82 -9.80 14.79 -0.32
CA THR A 82 -8.81 15.87 -0.21
C THR A 82 -9.44 17.24 -0.43
N LYS A 83 -10.39 17.34 -1.35
CA LYS A 83 -11.13 18.58 -1.63
C LYS A 83 -12.10 18.94 -0.47
N ILE A 84 -12.86 17.94 0.03
CA ILE A 84 -13.82 18.14 1.14
C ILE A 84 -13.10 18.62 2.40
N LEU A 85 -11.94 18.06 2.70
CA LEU A 85 -11.12 18.43 3.86
C LEU A 85 -10.25 19.67 3.61
N ASN A 86 -10.30 20.27 2.41
CA ASN A 86 -9.46 21.39 2.02
C ASN A 86 -7.96 21.14 2.28
N LEU A 87 -7.48 19.93 1.94
CA LEU A 87 -6.07 19.58 2.10
C LEU A 87 -5.19 20.34 1.11
N SER A 88 -4.01 20.68 1.56
CA SER A 88 -3.03 21.44 0.77
C SER A 88 -2.01 20.54 0.05
N ASN A 89 -2.39 19.28 -0.25
CA ASN A 89 -1.52 18.37 -0.97
C ASN A 89 -1.22 18.87 -2.39
N ASP A 90 0.04 18.78 -2.76
CA ASP A 90 0.53 19.24 -4.06
C ASP A 90 0.26 18.20 -5.15
N ASP A 91 0.23 16.92 -4.78
CA ASP A 91 0.00 15.84 -5.74
C ASP A 91 -0.83 14.71 -5.11
N PHE A 92 -1.45 13.91 -5.98
CA PHE A 92 -2.18 12.70 -5.64
C PHE A 92 -1.72 11.59 -6.58
N ILE A 93 -0.96 10.64 -6.05
CA ILE A 93 -0.39 9.52 -6.81
C ILE A 93 -1.30 8.29 -6.76
N ARG A 94 -1.41 7.59 -7.87
CA ARG A 94 -2.01 6.26 -7.95
C ARG A 94 -0.93 5.27 -8.35
N THR A 95 -0.84 4.13 -7.65
CA THR A 95 0.20 3.13 -7.97
C THR A 95 0.03 2.49 -9.33
N THR A 96 -1.15 2.62 -9.96
CA THR A 96 -1.43 2.20 -11.34
C THR A 96 -1.05 3.23 -12.41
N GLU A 97 -0.62 4.44 -12.04
CA GLU A 97 -0.19 5.45 -13.01
C GLU A 97 1.16 5.10 -13.68
N LYS A 98 1.25 5.41 -14.96
CA LYS A 98 2.49 5.18 -15.73
C LYS A 98 3.73 5.86 -15.12
N ARG A 99 3.56 7.05 -14.54
CA ARG A 99 4.66 7.78 -13.88
C ARG A 99 5.16 7.04 -12.65
N HIS A 100 4.26 6.42 -11.87
CA HIS A 100 4.63 5.58 -10.73
C HIS A 100 5.37 4.32 -11.19
N HIS A 101 4.82 3.58 -12.15
CA HIS A 101 5.46 2.39 -12.72
C HIS A 101 6.88 2.69 -13.22
N LYS A 102 7.07 3.82 -13.92
CA LYS A 102 8.40 4.21 -14.40
C LYS A 102 9.41 4.38 -13.27
N SER A 103 9.00 5.02 -12.17
CA SER A 103 9.86 5.23 -11.00
C SER A 103 10.18 3.91 -10.28
N VAL A 104 9.17 3.03 -10.13
CA VAL A 104 9.36 1.71 -9.52
C VAL A 104 10.33 0.85 -10.34
N ILE A 105 10.16 0.80 -11.65
CA ILE A 105 11.04 0.04 -12.56
C ILE A 105 12.48 0.55 -12.46
N GLU A 106 12.67 1.86 -12.41
CA GLU A 106 14.01 2.46 -12.29
C GLU A 106 14.69 2.08 -10.97
N ILE A 107 13.99 2.18 -9.85
CA ILE A 107 14.52 1.78 -8.54
C ILE A 107 14.81 0.28 -8.52
N TRP A 108 13.88 -0.53 -9.01
CA TRP A 108 14.07 -1.98 -9.13
C TRP A 108 15.33 -2.36 -9.89
N ASN A 109 15.52 -1.78 -11.06
CA ASN A 109 16.69 -2.06 -11.90
C ASN A 109 18.00 -1.66 -11.21
N ARG A 110 18.02 -0.54 -10.49
CA ARG A 110 19.19 -0.13 -9.69
C ARG A 110 19.51 -1.14 -8.60
N LEU A 111 18.50 -1.58 -7.83
CA LEU A 111 18.66 -2.53 -6.74
C LEU A 111 19.06 -3.93 -7.23
N VAL A 112 18.54 -4.37 -8.37
CA VAL A 112 19.01 -5.61 -9.03
C VAL A 112 20.47 -5.46 -9.46
N SER A 113 20.82 -4.33 -10.08
CA SER A 113 22.20 -4.07 -10.55
C SER A 113 23.22 -3.97 -9.42
N SER A 114 22.83 -3.47 -8.25
CA SER A 114 23.67 -3.44 -7.04
C SER A 114 23.73 -4.79 -6.31
N GLY A 115 22.87 -5.75 -6.68
CA GLY A 115 22.76 -7.05 -6.03
C GLY A 115 21.99 -7.04 -4.70
N ASP A 116 21.26 -5.95 -4.42
CA ASP A 116 20.39 -5.83 -3.26
C ASP A 116 19.06 -6.57 -3.45
N ILE A 117 18.63 -6.74 -4.71
CA ILE A 117 17.51 -7.62 -5.07
C ILE A 117 18.07 -8.85 -5.79
N TYR A 118 17.67 -10.02 -5.33
CA TYR A 118 18.07 -11.33 -5.88
C TYR A 118 16.90 -12.30 -5.90
N LEU A 119 16.95 -13.28 -6.79
CA LEU A 119 15.95 -14.33 -6.92
C LEU A 119 16.35 -15.49 -6.02
N ASP A 120 15.41 -16.02 -5.22
CA ASP A 120 15.59 -17.18 -4.37
C ASP A 120 14.25 -17.90 -4.19
N LYS A 121 14.27 -19.07 -3.54
CA LYS A 121 13.07 -19.83 -3.20
C LYS A 121 12.68 -19.58 -1.77
N TYR A 122 11.40 -19.33 -1.57
CA TYR A 122 10.79 -19.24 -0.26
C TYR A 122 9.74 -20.33 -0.09
N SER A 123 9.73 -20.95 1.09
CA SER A 123 8.68 -21.89 1.46
C SER A 123 8.23 -21.65 2.90
N GLY A 124 6.94 -21.74 3.14
CA GLY A 124 6.38 -21.51 4.47
C GLY A 124 4.86 -21.66 4.51
N TRP A 125 4.31 -21.56 5.71
CA TRP A 125 2.86 -21.56 5.93
C TRP A 125 2.28 -20.18 5.65
N TYR A 126 1.48 -20.05 4.62
CA TYR A 126 0.91 -18.78 4.16
C TYR A 126 -0.58 -18.67 4.41
N SER A 127 -1.02 -17.57 4.96
CA SER A 127 -2.44 -17.21 5.07
C SER A 127 -2.82 -16.16 4.03
N VAL A 128 -3.73 -16.52 3.13
CA VAL A 128 -4.26 -15.60 2.12
C VAL A 128 -5.10 -14.48 2.76
N SER A 129 -5.75 -14.73 3.89
CA SER A 129 -6.58 -13.73 4.57
C SER A 129 -5.76 -12.70 5.31
N ASP A 130 -4.62 -13.11 5.88
CA ASP A 130 -3.73 -12.24 6.65
C ASP A 130 -2.63 -11.62 5.78
N GLU A 131 -2.48 -12.16 4.56
CA GLU A 131 -1.41 -11.79 3.62
C GLU A 131 -0.01 -11.94 4.27
N ALA A 132 0.17 -13.02 5.08
CA ALA A 132 1.34 -13.24 5.90
C ALA A 132 1.80 -14.71 5.89
N PHE A 133 3.10 -14.89 6.04
CA PHE A 133 3.72 -16.19 6.34
C PHE A 133 3.83 -16.37 7.85
N TYR A 134 3.79 -17.64 8.27
CA TYR A 134 3.87 -18.06 9.67
C TYR A 134 4.91 -19.15 9.82
N ASP A 135 5.66 -19.13 10.92
CA ASP A 135 6.57 -20.19 11.30
C ASP A 135 5.80 -21.39 11.88
N GLU A 136 6.44 -22.55 11.95
CA GLU A 136 5.77 -23.79 12.42
C GLU A 136 5.26 -23.68 13.87
N ASP A 137 5.93 -22.92 14.71
CA ASP A 137 5.53 -22.67 16.09
C ASP A 137 4.35 -21.69 16.24
N GLU A 138 4.02 -20.94 15.18
CA GLU A 138 2.89 -20.02 15.11
C GLU A 138 1.61 -20.67 14.57
N ILE A 139 1.67 -21.92 14.17
CA ILE A 139 0.52 -22.66 13.63
C ILE A 139 0.04 -23.75 14.57
N GLU A 140 -1.23 -24.13 14.44
CA GLU A 140 -1.84 -25.26 15.13
C GLU A 140 -2.77 -26.04 14.21
N ASP A 141 -3.09 -27.27 14.61
CA ASP A 141 -4.05 -28.11 13.90
C ASP A 141 -5.45 -27.91 14.50
N ASN A 142 -6.39 -27.49 13.68
CA ASN A 142 -7.79 -27.37 14.05
C ASN A 142 -8.63 -28.30 13.17
N LYS A 143 -8.93 -29.47 13.68
CA LYS A 143 -9.76 -30.51 13.02
C LYS A 143 -9.23 -30.92 11.65
N GLY A 144 -7.90 -31.13 11.53
CA GLY A 144 -7.23 -31.55 10.32
C GLY A 144 -6.92 -30.40 9.34
N ARG A 145 -7.05 -29.15 9.78
CA ARG A 145 -6.64 -27.97 9.03
C ARG A 145 -5.64 -27.16 9.83
N LYS A 146 -4.60 -26.71 9.18
CA LYS A 146 -3.62 -25.80 9.78
C LYS A 146 -4.17 -24.40 9.84
N ILE A 147 -4.07 -23.76 11.01
CA ILE A 147 -4.48 -22.36 11.24
C ILE A 147 -3.39 -21.61 11.99
N SER A 148 -3.35 -20.29 11.81
CA SER A 148 -2.52 -19.40 12.61
C SER A 148 -3.05 -19.30 14.04
N LYS A 149 -2.20 -19.45 15.05
CA LYS A 149 -2.54 -19.27 16.45
C LYS A 149 -3.00 -17.85 16.79
N SER A 150 -2.44 -16.86 16.09
CA SER A 150 -2.69 -15.45 16.38
C SER A 150 -4.01 -14.93 15.80
N SER A 151 -4.33 -15.33 14.56
CA SER A 151 -5.53 -14.83 13.84
C SER A 151 -6.64 -15.86 13.70
N GLY A 152 -6.34 -17.16 13.88
CA GLY A 152 -7.25 -18.26 13.57
C GLY A 152 -7.46 -18.47 12.06
N SER A 153 -6.71 -17.79 11.22
CA SER A 153 -6.82 -17.86 9.78
C SER A 153 -6.23 -19.14 9.23
N PHE A 154 -6.86 -19.67 8.19
CA PHE A 154 -6.39 -20.85 7.49
C PHE A 154 -5.03 -20.59 6.83
N VAL A 155 -4.09 -21.52 7.00
CA VAL A 155 -2.76 -21.49 6.37
C VAL A 155 -2.54 -22.76 5.52
N GLU A 156 -1.82 -22.59 4.42
CA GLU A 156 -1.39 -23.67 3.54
C GLU A 156 0.11 -23.56 3.27
N TRP A 157 0.76 -24.71 3.05
CA TRP A 157 2.17 -24.70 2.70
C TRP A 157 2.35 -24.23 1.27
N VAL A 158 3.15 -23.19 1.10
CA VAL A 158 3.48 -22.60 -0.19
C VAL A 158 4.98 -22.70 -0.41
N GLU A 159 5.38 -23.08 -1.60
CA GLU A 159 6.76 -22.99 -2.08
C GLU A 159 6.74 -22.24 -3.40
N GLU A 160 7.47 -21.12 -3.45
CA GLU A 160 7.54 -20.28 -4.63
C GLU A 160 8.93 -19.67 -4.82
N GLU A 161 9.29 -19.43 -6.06
CA GLU A 161 10.44 -18.63 -6.42
C GLU A 161 10.04 -17.15 -6.34
N SER A 162 10.78 -16.38 -5.55
CA SER A 162 10.45 -14.98 -5.28
C SER A 162 11.70 -14.11 -5.23
N TYR A 163 11.51 -12.81 -5.39
CA TYR A 163 12.59 -11.85 -5.24
C TYR A 163 12.73 -11.42 -3.78
N PHE A 164 13.96 -11.42 -3.32
CA PHE A 164 14.35 -11.00 -1.98
C PHE A 164 15.14 -9.70 -2.03
N PHE A 165 14.99 -8.90 -0.99
CA PHE A 165 15.77 -7.70 -0.76
C PHE A 165 16.72 -7.92 0.42
N LYS A 166 18.00 -7.57 0.26
CA LYS A 166 18.98 -7.61 1.36
C LYS A 166 18.75 -6.42 2.29
N LEU A 167 18.31 -6.71 3.51
CA LEU A 167 18.19 -5.75 4.60
C LEU A 167 19.50 -5.63 5.38
#